data_3e04a86b333306d48c1120a114964b5f
#
_entry.id   3e04a86b333306d48c1120a114964b5f
#
_cell.length_a   1.000
_cell.length_b   1.000
_cell.length_c   1.000
_cell.angle_alpha   90.00
_cell.angle_beta   90.00
_cell.angle_gamma   90.00
#
_symmetry.space_group_name_H-M   'P 1'
#
loop_
_entity.id
_entity.type
_entity.pdbx_description
1 polymer ?
#
loop_
_entity_poly.entity_id
_entity_poly.type
_entity_poly.pdbx_seq_one_letter_code
_entity_poly.pdbx_strand_id
1 'polypeptide(L)'
;MIRPAAGVLALLLVAGCATSSAGASCAGPNVTVTPATFAAGDRVRIVGEFFFDDCYDTGQPGTPPATRDIELRLVTPGAASRTFVLATVDADEDGEVHTTVVVPDDVPAGPARIEDGFGRPADVVVTTS
;
A
#
# COMPACT_ATOMS: atom_id res chain seq x y z
N MET A 1 -21.96 -66.35 29.46
CA MET A 1 -20.78 -65.53 29.77
C MET A 1 -20.68 -64.42 28.70
N ILE A 2 -21.11 -63.25 29.03
CA ILE A 2 -21.09 -62.12 28.14
C ILE A 2 -20.02 -61.20 28.68
N ARG A 3 -18.98 -60.96 27.88
CA ARG A 3 -17.93 -59.99 28.20
C ARG A 3 -18.35 -58.62 27.64
N PRO A 4 -18.41 -57.55 28.44
CA PRO A 4 -18.59 -56.21 27.88
C PRO A 4 -17.29 -55.72 27.29
N ALA A 5 -17.34 -55.37 26.04
CA ALA A 5 -16.28 -54.64 25.36
C ALA A 5 -16.28 -53.17 25.84
N ALA A 6 -15.22 -52.80 26.53
CA ALA A 6 -14.99 -51.42 26.91
C ALA A 6 -14.60 -50.62 25.67
N GLY A 7 -15.51 -49.82 25.20
CA GLY A 7 -15.21 -48.83 24.16
C GLY A 7 -14.42 -47.66 24.75
N VAL A 8 -13.18 -47.54 24.35
CA VAL A 8 -12.35 -46.39 24.65
C VAL A 8 -12.76 -45.30 23.72
N LEU A 9 -13.47 -44.30 24.27
CA LEU A 9 -13.81 -43.06 23.57
C LEU A 9 -12.57 -42.19 23.56
N ALA A 10 -11.84 -42.19 22.45
CA ALA A 10 -10.73 -41.25 22.25
C ALA A 10 -11.30 -39.84 21.99
N LEU A 11 -11.25 -39.00 23.01
CA LEU A 11 -11.50 -37.55 22.83
C LEU A 11 -10.31 -36.98 22.04
N LEU A 12 -10.51 -36.74 20.77
CA LEU A 12 -9.64 -35.90 19.96
C LEU A 12 -9.85 -34.44 20.37
N LEU A 13 -9.00 -33.96 21.27
CA LEU A 13 -8.83 -32.53 21.50
C LEU A 13 -8.19 -31.94 20.27
N VAL A 14 -9.00 -31.43 19.38
CA VAL A 14 -8.54 -30.51 18.35
C VAL A 14 -8.13 -29.23 19.06
N ALA A 15 -6.85 -29.13 19.39
CA ALA A 15 -6.26 -27.86 19.78
C ALA A 15 -6.31 -26.97 18.54
N GLY A 16 -7.38 -26.17 18.42
CA GLY A 16 -7.43 -25.10 17.46
C GLY A 16 -6.28 -24.16 17.77
N CYS A 17 -5.26 -24.14 16.93
CA CYS A 17 -4.30 -23.06 16.91
C CYS A 17 -5.08 -21.81 16.56
N ALA A 18 -5.51 -21.10 17.60
CA ALA A 18 -5.86 -19.70 17.43
C ALA A 18 -4.56 -19.00 17.04
N THR A 19 -4.34 -18.85 15.76
CA THR A 19 -3.35 -17.91 15.27
C THR A 19 -3.85 -16.53 15.66
N SER A 20 -3.52 -16.10 16.86
CA SER A 20 -3.62 -14.71 17.19
C SER A 20 -2.61 -14.01 16.30
N SER A 21 -3.08 -13.35 15.26
CA SER A 21 -2.30 -12.40 14.48
C SER A 21 -2.02 -11.14 15.31
N ALA A 22 -1.51 -11.32 16.52
CA ALA A 22 -1.09 -10.21 17.36
C ALA A 22 0.26 -9.63 16.92
N GLY A 23 0.87 -10.18 15.89
CA GLY A 23 1.96 -9.54 15.17
C GLY A 23 1.35 -8.88 13.96
N ALA A 24 0.90 -7.64 14.08
CA ALA A 24 0.58 -6.85 12.92
C ALA A 24 1.84 -6.77 12.07
N SER A 25 1.90 -7.59 11.02
CA SER A 25 2.86 -7.33 9.96
C SER A 25 2.55 -5.92 9.47
N CYS A 26 3.50 -5.01 9.60
CA CYS A 26 3.35 -3.67 9.09
C CYS A 26 3.16 -3.75 7.59
N ALA A 27 1.98 -3.38 7.13
CA ALA A 27 1.75 -3.18 5.72
C ALA A 27 2.64 -2.03 5.24
N GLY A 28 3.38 -2.25 4.18
CA GLY A 28 4.13 -1.18 3.54
C GLY A 28 3.20 -0.17 2.88
N PRO A 29 3.67 1.07 2.67
CA PRO A 29 2.88 2.08 2.00
C PRO A 29 2.48 1.65 0.59
N ASN A 30 1.31 2.09 0.17
CA ASN A 30 0.85 1.91 -1.21
C ASN A 30 0.10 3.15 -1.69
N VAL A 31 0.07 3.33 -2.99
CA VAL A 31 -0.71 4.39 -3.64
C VAL A 31 -1.64 3.81 -4.68
N THR A 32 -2.81 4.42 -4.79
CA THR A 32 -3.80 4.14 -5.83
C THR A 32 -4.06 5.42 -6.62
N VAL A 33 -4.08 5.31 -7.92
CA VAL A 33 -4.26 6.45 -8.85
C VAL A 33 -5.57 6.28 -9.60
N THR A 34 -6.40 7.33 -9.60
CA THR A 34 -7.69 7.32 -10.28
C THR A 34 -7.87 8.59 -11.12
N PRO A 35 -8.10 8.47 -12.43
CA PRO A 35 -8.02 7.24 -13.23
C PRO A 35 -6.58 6.74 -13.38
N ALA A 36 -6.39 5.45 -13.64
CA ALA A 36 -5.07 4.87 -13.90
C ALA A 36 -4.60 5.05 -15.35
N THR A 37 -5.48 5.50 -16.21
CA THR A 37 -5.21 5.89 -17.61
C THR A 37 -5.63 7.34 -17.79
N PHE A 38 -4.69 8.17 -18.21
CA PHE A 38 -4.90 9.61 -18.33
C PHE A 38 -3.94 10.21 -19.38
N ALA A 39 -4.23 11.42 -19.81
CA ALA A 39 -3.34 12.18 -20.70
C ALA A 39 -2.51 13.18 -19.90
N ALA A 40 -1.40 13.64 -20.47
CA ALA A 40 -0.68 14.78 -19.95
C ALA A 40 -1.62 16.00 -19.82
N GLY A 41 -1.49 16.75 -18.74
CA GLY A 41 -2.38 17.86 -18.41
C GLY A 41 -3.66 17.48 -17.65
N ASP A 42 -4.00 16.21 -17.59
CA ASP A 42 -5.17 15.75 -16.85
C ASP A 42 -4.96 15.84 -15.34
N ARG A 43 -6.07 15.87 -14.63
CA ARG A 43 -6.10 15.75 -13.17
C ARG A 43 -6.27 14.30 -12.79
N VAL A 44 -5.45 13.83 -11.85
CA VAL A 44 -5.57 12.51 -11.26
C VAL A 44 -5.63 12.61 -9.75
N ARG A 45 -6.40 11.73 -9.15
CA ARG A 45 -6.48 11.61 -7.70
C ARG A 45 -5.52 10.50 -7.26
N ILE A 46 -4.73 10.80 -6.26
CA ILE A 46 -3.81 9.85 -5.63
C ILE A 46 -4.25 9.64 -4.19
N VAL A 47 -4.50 8.39 -3.84
CA VAL A 47 -4.81 7.96 -2.48
C VAL A 47 -3.70 7.04 -2.01
N GLY A 48 -3.11 7.36 -0.88
CA GLY A 48 -2.08 6.55 -0.25
C GLY A 48 -2.56 5.99 1.08
N GLU A 49 -2.03 4.85 1.46
CA GLU A 49 -2.34 4.17 2.72
C GLU A 49 -1.06 3.66 3.38
N PHE A 50 -1.10 3.50 4.68
CA PHE A 50 -0.02 2.94 5.51
C PHE A 50 1.28 3.76 5.50
N PHE A 51 1.18 5.07 5.41
CA PHE A 51 2.32 5.98 5.51
C PHE A 51 2.61 6.34 6.96
N PHE A 52 3.37 5.48 7.63
CA PHE A 52 3.84 5.67 8.99
C PHE A 52 5.36 5.55 9.06
N ASP A 53 6.00 6.37 9.89
CA ASP A 53 7.45 6.36 10.06
C ASP A 53 7.95 5.16 10.87
N ASP A 54 7.08 4.52 11.63
CA ASP A 54 7.40 3.38 12.47
C ASP A 54 6.26 2.38 12.44
N CYS A 55 6.56 1.19 12.85
CA CYS A 55 5.63 0.10 12.97
C CYS A 55 5.58 -0.35 14.43
N TYR A 56 4.58 0.03 15.15
CA TYR A 56 4.43 -0.33 16.55
C TYR A 56 4.02 -1.81 16.72
N ASP A 57 4.83 -2.71 16.16
CA ASP A 57 4.60 -4.16 16.18
C ASP A 57 5.09 -4.84 17.47
N THR A 58 5.85 -4.13 18.30
CA THR A 58 6.40 -4.64 19.57
C THR A 58 5.65 -4.16 20.80
N GLY A 59 4.42 -3.67 20.65
CA GLY A 59 3.56 -3.29 21.76
C GLY A 59 3.78 -1.89 22.32
N GLN A 60 4.42 -0.99 21.56
CA GLN A 60 4.52 0.42 21.93
C GLN A 60 3.12 1.03 22.07
N PRO A 61 2.89 1.89 23.06
CA PRO A 61 1.61 2.58 23.20
C PRO A 61 1.45 3.67 22.16
N GLY A 62 0.20 3.91 21.73
CA GLY A 62 -0.15 4.98 20.82
C GLY A 62 -0.11 4.60 19.36
N THR A 63 -0.26 5.59 18.50
CA THR A 63 -0.21 5.46 17.05
C THR A 63 1.17 5.86 16.53
N PRO A 64 1.75 5.12 15.57
CA PRO A 64 3.00 5.54 14.94
C PRO A 64 2.88 6.93 14.32
N PRO A 65 3.96 7.73 14.28
CA PRO A 65 3.95 9.01 13.58
C PRO A 65 3.64 8.84 12.09
N ALA A 66 2.74 9.66 11.57
CA ALA A 66 2.45 9.69 10.14
C ALA A 66 3.64 10.24 9.36
N THR A 67 3.90 9.68 8.19
CA THR A 67 5.00 10.09 7.32
C THR A 67 4.76 11.48 6.74
N ARG A 68 5.78 12.30 6.75
CA ARG A 68 5.78 13.65 6.18
C ARG A 68 6.69 13.72 4.96
N ASP A 69 6.50 14.79 4.18
CA ASP A 69 7.34 15.09 3.03
C ASP A 69 7.43 13.94 2.01
N ILE A 70 6.29 13.30 1.77
CA ILE A 70 6.17 12.21 0.78
C ILE A 70 6.21 12.84 -0.61
N GLU A 71 7.26 12.54 -1.36
CA GLU A 71 7.37 12.99 -2.73
C GLU A 71 6.71 11.99 -3.69
N LEU A 72 5.63 12.40 -4.32
CA LEU A 72 4.93 11.60 -5.33
C LEU A 72 5.53 11.90 -6.70
N ARG A 73 6.03 10.88 -7.37
CA ARG A 73 6.74 11.00 -8.64
C ARG A 73 6.11 10.10 -9.69
N LEU A 74 6.02 10.63 -10.90
CA LEU A 74 5.73 9.84 -12.09
C LEU A 74 7.05 9.49 -12.77
N VAL A 75 7.29 8.20 -13.00
CA VAL A 75 8.52 7.69 -13.60
C VAL A 75 8.19 6.93 -14.86
N THR A 76 8.82 7.33 -15.97
CA THR A 76 8.71 6.62 -17.23
C THR A 76 9.77 5.51 -17.28
N PRO A 77 9.46 4.35 -17.88
CA PRO A 77 10.40 3.23 -17.92
C PRO A 77 11.46 3.38 -19.02
N GLY A 78 12.46 2.50 -18.96
CA GLY A 78 13.45 2.32 -20.02
C GLY A 78 14.73 3.11 -19.86
N ALA A 79 15.60 3.04 -20.87
CA ALA A 79 16.92 3.67 -20.85
C ALA A 79 16.85 5.21 -20.82
N ALA A 80 15.79 5.78 -21.37
CA ALA A 80 15.50 7.22 -21.35
C ALA A 80 14.51 7.58 -20.24
N SER A 81 14.53 6.86 -19.12
CA SER A 81 13.65 7.11 -17.98
C SER A 81 13.70 8.55 -17.54
N ARG A 82 12.52 9.14 -17.33
CA ARG A 82 12.35 10.48 -16.80
C ARG A 82 11.51 10.45 -15.53
N THR A 83 11.81 11.35 -14.63
CA THR A 83 11.08 11.50 -13.36
C THR A 83 10.44 12.87 -13.29
N PHE A 84 9.14 12.89 -12.97
CA PHE A 84 8.36 14.10 -12.79
C PHE A 84 7.83 14.15 -11.37
N VAL A 85 8.21 15.17 -10.61
CA VAL A 85 7.65 15.36 -9.28
C VAL A 85 6.23 15.90 -9.44
N LEU A 86 5.26 15.16 -8.92
CA LEU A 86 3.84 15.53 -8.99
C LEU A 86 3.40 16.37 -7.81
N ALA A 87 3.83 16.02 -6.62
CA ALA A 87 3.50 16.70 -5.38
C ALA A 87 4.43 16.23 -4.25
N THR A 88 4.52 17.05 -3.21
CA THR A 88 5.06 16.65 -1.90
C THR A 88 3.94 16.81 -0.88
N VAL A 89 3.63 15.76 -0.17
CA VAL A 89 2.46 15.71 0.72
C VAL A 89 2.80 15.07 2.06
N ASP A 90 2.01 15.38 3.06
CA ASP A 90 2.05 14.75 4.37
C ASP A 90 0.91 13.75 4.49
N ALA A 91 1.14 12.61 5.11
CA ALA A 91 0.06 11.72 5.51
C ALA A 91 -0.69 12.31 6.70
N ASP A 92 -1.97 11.99 6.80
CA ASP A 92 -2.78 12.33 7.97
C ASP A 92 -2.49 11.39 9.15
N GLU A 93 -3.15 11.60 10.28
CA GLU A 93 -2.95 10.77 11.50
C GLU A 93 -3.27 9.29 11.29
N ASP A 94 -4.07 8.96 10.29
CA ASP A 94 -4.41 7.59 9.92
C ASP A 94 -3.41 6.97 8.93
N GLY A 95 -2.34 7.69 8.59
CA GLY A 95 -1.36 7.27 7.61
C GLY A 95 -1.85 7.33 6.19
N GLU A 96 -2.88 8.12 5.92
CA GLU A 96 -3.49 8.25 4.60
C GLU A 96 -3.05 9.52 3.90
N VAL A 97 -2.94 9.43 2.58
CA VAL A 97 -2.70 10.56 1.68
C VAL A 97 -3.88 10.69 0.73
N HIS A 98 -4.42 11.89 0.62
CA HIS A 98 -5.48 12.21 -0.34
C HIS A 98 -5.08 13.48 -1.07
N THR A 99 -4.75 13.37 -2.33
CA THR A 99 -4.35 14.53 -3.14
C THR A 99 -4.82 14.41 -4.58
N THR A 100 -5.00 15.56 -5.22
CA THR A 100 -5.26 15.65 -6.65
C THR A 100 -4.11 16.43 -7.27
N VAL A 101 -3.53 15.86 -8.32
CA VAL A 101 -2.40 16.46 -9.03
C VAL A 101 -2.75 16.67 -10.50
N VAL A 102 -2.10 17.64 -11.11
CA VAL A 102 -2.15 17.84 -12.56
C VAL A 102 -0.91 17.16 -13.16
N VAL A 103 -1.13 16.28 -14.11
CA VAL A 103 -0.04 15.59 -14.81
C VAL A 103 0.69 16.59 -15.68
N PRO A 104 2.02 16.73 -15.57
CA PRO A 104 2.78 17.68 -16.40
C PRO A 104 2.57 17.47 -17.90
N ASP A 105 2.55 18.56 -18.65
CA ASP A 105 2.25 18.53 -20.10
C ASP A 105 3.32 17.83 -20.92
N ASP A 106 4.53 17.73 -20.41
CA ASP A 106 5.69 17.14 -21.10
C ASP A 106 5.91 15.65 -20.76
N VAL A 107 4.97 15.02 -20.03
CA VAL A 107 5.02 13.58 -19.81
C VAL A 107 4.71 12.83 -21.09
N PRO A 108 5.62 11.97 -21.58
CA PRO A 108 5.40 11.22 -22.81
C PRO A 108 4.29 10.18 -22.63
N ALA A 109 3.58 9.90 -23.71
CA ALA A 109 2.59 8.81 -23.73
C ALA A 109 3.27 7.46 -23.59
N GLY A 110 2.61 6.53 -22.95
CA GLY A 110 3.07 5.18 -22.71
C GLY A 110 2.87 4.71 -21.27
N PRO A 111 3.34 3.51 -20.93
CA PRO A 111 3.32 3.02 -19.57
C PRO A 111 4.22 3.86 -18.67
N ALA A 112 3.81 4.03 -17.43
CA ALA A 112 4.56 4.75 -16.40
C ALA A 112 4.22 4.20 -15.02
N ARG A 113 4.89 4.69 -14.00
CA ARG A 113 4.61 4.35 -12.61
C ARG A 113 4.53 5.61 -11.78
N ILE A 114 3.65 5.61 -10.80
CA ILE A 114 3.65 6.60 -9.74
C ILE A 114 4.29 5.97 -8.51
N GLU A 115 5.33 6.60 -8.03
CA GLU A 115 6.16 6.14 -6.93
C GLU A 115 6.10 7.13 -5.76
N ASP A 116 6.15 6.61 -4.55
CA ASP A 116 6.23 7.38 -3.32
C ASP A 116 7.63 7.32 -2.66
N GLY A 117 8.51 6.47 -3.17
CA GLY A 117 9.84 6.24 -2.63
C GLY A 117 9.92 5.25 -1.46
N PHE A 118 8.80 4.76 -0.97
CA PHE A 118 8.76 3.88 0.21
C PHE A 118 8.18 2.50 -0.08
N GLY A 119 7.18 2.42 -0.91
CA GLY A 119 6.39 1.22 -1.10
C GLY A 119 6.25 0.79 -2.55
N ARG A 120 5.18 0.04 -2.78
CA ARG A 120 4.88 -0.50 -4.11
C ARG A 120 4.40 0.61 -5.04
N PRO A 121 5.02 0.76 -6.21
CA PRO A 121 4.57 1.74 -7.20
C PRO A 121 3.20 1.36 -7.78
N ALA A 122 2.47 2.37 -8.25
CA ALA A 122 1.22 2.19 -8.99
C ALA A 122 1.50 2.27 -10.49
N ASP A 123 1.09 1.25 -11.23
CA ASP A 123 1.19 1.24 -12.68
C ASP A 123 0.09 2.09 -13.30
N VAL A 124 0.47 2.95 -14.24
CA VAL A 124 -0.44 3.84 -14.96
C VAL A 124 -0.11 3.85 -16.45
N VAL A 125 -1.03 4.36 -17.24
CA VAL A 125 -0.84 4.54 -18.68
C VAL A 125 -1.12 6.00 -19.03
N VAL A 126 -0.14 6.65 -19.65
CA VAL A 126 -0.29 8.00 -20.17
C VAL A 126 -0.70 7.90 -21.65
N THR A 127 -1.84 8.44 -21.98
CA THR A 127 -2.34 8.45 -23.37
C THR A 127 -1.92 9.72 -24.08
N THR A 128 -1.98 9.70 -25.41
CA THR A 128 -1.85 10.91 -26.22
C THR A 128 -3.09 11.78 -26.04
N SER A 129 -2.88 13.06 -25.85
CA SER A 129 -3.98 14.06 -25.77
C SER A 129 -4.44 14.47 -27.16
#